data_9662ca254f3c28dc277586c145655633
#
_entry.id   9662ca254f3c28dc277586c145655633
#
_cell.length_a   1.000
_cell.length_b   1.000
_cell.length_c   1.000
_cell.angle_alpha   90.00
_cell.angle_beta   90.00
_cell.angle_gamma   90.00
#
_symmetry.space_group_name_H-M   'P 1'
#
loop_
_entity.id
_entity.type
_entity.pdbx_description
1 polymer ?
#
loop_
_entity_poly.entity_id
_entity_poly.type
_entity_poly.pdbx_seq_one_letter_code
_entity_poly.pdbx_strand_id
1 'polypeptide(L)'
;MKRHTGYGWLELIEGILLIILGALAIASPGGILRWITIFYGVMAIVTGITDIIFYAKSERYIGFAPCVSLAAGVISVITGLALMAYPHIGELVVTLLLPLWFIAHSVSKLCHLGFIRSLYRGRYFYVSLVINVIGLVVGVLMIFWPQIALFSVGFLIGTYLIILGVDSVVSACSKLGNCLLYTSPSPRDRQKS
;
A
#
# COMPACT_ATOMS: atom_id res chain seq x y z
N MET A 1 -21.05 26.07 -15.39
CA MET A 1 -20.97 24.59 -15.30
C MET A 1 -21.10 24.20 -13.83
N LYS A 2 -22.29 23.75 -13.43
CA LYS A 2 -22.60 23.27 -12.07
C LYS A 2 -22.22 21.79 -12.00
N ARG A 3 -21.17 21.42 -11.28
CA ARG A 3 -20.98 20.06 -10.74
C ARG A 3 -20.03 20.15 -9.55
N HIS A 4 -20.44 19.62 -8.42
CA HIS A 4 -19.67 19.02 -7.33
C HIS A 4 -20.11 19.33 -5.91
N THR A 5 -21.43 19.36 -5.64
CA THR A 5 -21.91 19.38 -4.24
C THR A 5 -22.02 17.97 -3.62
N GLY A 6 -21.98 16.92 -4.46
CA GLY A 6 -22.10 15.53 -3.97
C GLY A 6 -20.77 14.87 -3.54
N TYR A 7 -19.63 15.37 -4.02
CA TYR A 7 -18.33 14.71 -3.78
C TYR A 7 -17.70 15.01 -2.42
N GLY A 8 -17.97 16.13 -1.79
CA GLY A 8 -17.40 16.50 -0.49
C GLY A 8 -17.81 15.53 0.64
N TRP A 9 -19.06 15.07 0.64
CA TRP A 9 -19.54 14.11 1.61
C TRP A 9 -18.93 12.71 1.42
N LEU A 10 -18.71 12.29 0.18
CA LEU A 10 -18.05 11.04 -0.12
C LEU A 10 -16.59 11.05 0.35
N GLU A 11 -15.86 12.13 0.10
CA GLU A 11 -14.47 12.29 0.58
C GLU A 11 -14.39 12.30 2.12
N LEU A 12 -15.39 12.89 2.77
CA LEU A 12 -15.45 12.91 4.24
C LEU A 12 -15.69 11.50 4.80
N ILE A 13 -16.62 10.74 4.22
CA ILE A 13 -16.90 9.36 4.60
C ILE A 13 -15.67 8.49 4.33
N GLU A 14 -15.05 8.63 3.17
CA GLU A 14 -13.82 7.93 2.79
C GLU A 14 -12.70 8.21 3.79
N GLY A 15 -12.48 9.48 4.14
CA GLY A 15 -11.44 9.87 5.09
C GLY A 15 -11.66 9.27 6.49
N ILE A 16 -12.90 9.28 6.99
CA ILE A 16 -13.24 8.66 8.28
C ILE A 16 -13.01 7.15 8.23
N LEU A 17 -13.45 6.48 7.16
CA LEU A 17 -13.23 5.05 6.98
C LEU A 17 -11.75 4.70 6.95
N LEU A 18 -10.93 5.49 6.23
CA LEU A 18 -9.48 5.28 6.16
C LEU A 18 -8.81 5.44 7.52
N ILE A 19 -9.23 6.41 8.34
CA ILE A 19 -8.70 6.59 9.71
C ILE A 19 -9.06 5.39 10.58
N ILE A 20 -10.30 4.91 10.53
CA ILE A 20 -10.74 3.73 11.29
C ILE A 20 -9.97 2.49 10.85
N LEU A 21 -9.84 2.25 9.54
CA LEU A 21 -9.06 1.14 9.00
C LEU A 21 -7.58 1.22 9.39
N GLY A 22 -7.01 2.43 9.38
CA GLY A 22 -5.62 2.65 9.81
C GLY A 22 -5.42 2.34 11.29
N ALA A 23 -6.35 2.75 12.15
CA ALA A 23 -6.31 2.42 13.57
C ALA A 23 -6.45 0.90 13.82
N LEU A 24 -7.34 0.23 13.09
CA LEU A 24 -7.49 -1.22 13.14
C LEU A 24 -6.23 -1.95 12.65
N ALA A 25 -5.54 -1.42 11.63
CA ALA A 25 -4.30 -1.99 11.12
C ALA A 25 -3.18 -1.98 12.16
N ILE A 26 -3.09 -0.92 12.97
CA ILE A 26 -2.12 -0.83 14.07
C ILE A 26 -2.52 -1.74 15.22
N ALA A 27 -3.82 -1.83 15.53
CA ALA A 27 -4.32 -2.63 16.65
C ALA A 27 -4.25 -4.15 16.39
N SER A 28 -4.48 -4.58 15.13
CA SER A 28 -4.48 -6.00 14.75
C SER A 28 -3.83 -6.23 13.39
N PRO A 29 -2.49 -6.19 13.31
CA PRO A 29 -1.77 -6.27 12.03
C PRO A 29 -2.01 -7.61 11.29
N GLY A 30 -2.11 -8.72 12.00
CA GLY A 30 -2.44 -10.01 11.38
C GLY A 30 -3.84 -10.04 10.77
N GLY A 31 -4.81 -9.43 11.43
CA GLY A 31 -6.18 -9.34 10.91
C GLY A 31 -6.24 -8.58 9.58
N ILE A 32 -5.62 -7.40 9.50
CA ILE A 32 -5.63 -6.62 8.27
C ILE A 32 -4.89 -7.31 7.12
N LEU A 33 -3.78 -8.00 7.43
CA LEU A 33 -3.04 -8.77 6.42
C LEU A 33 -3.87 -9.90 5.82
N ARG A 34 -4.70 -10.58 6.63
CA ARG A 34 -5.65 -11.60 6.13
C ARG A 34 -6.65 -11.01 5.14
N TRP A 35 -7.26 -9.87 5.47
CA TRP A 35 -8.18 -9.18 4.56
C TRP A 35 -7.50 -8.74 3.28
N ILE A 36 -6.29 -8.18 3.36
CA ILE A 36 -5.49 -7.81 2.19
C ILE A 36 -5.19 -9.05 1.34
N THR A 37 -4.83 -10.18 1.96
CA THR A 37 -4.54 -11.44 1.27
C THR A 37 -5.76 -11.97 0.53
N ILE A 38 -6.95 -11.93 1.16
CA ILE A 38 -8.22 -12.34 0.51
C ILE A 38 -8.52 -11.42 -0.66
N PHE A 39 -8.42 -10.09 -0.47
CA PHE A 39 -8.65 -9.11 -1.53
C PHE A 39 -7.69 -9.31 -2.71
N TYR A 40 -6.41 -9.53 -2.42
CA TYR A 40 -5.41 -9.83 -3.44
C TYR A 40 -5.71 -11.16 -4.16
N GLY A 41 -6.18 -12.18 -3.43
CA GLY A 41 -6.63 -13.44 -4.00
C GLY A 41 -7.76 -13.27 -5.01
N VAL A 42 -8.77 -12.46 -4.67
CA VAL A 42 -9.87 -12.12 -5.59
C VAL A 42 -9.35 -11.40 -6.83
N MET A 43 -8.48 -10.39 -6.65
CA MET A 43 -7.88 -9.66 -7.77
C MET A 43 -7.02 -10.55 -8.66
N ALA A 44 -6.27 -11.48 -8.07
CA ALA A 44 -5.46 -12.45 -8.81
C ALA A 44 -6.33 -13.37 -9.68
N ILE A 45 -7.48 -13.80 -9.19
CA ILE A 45 -8.45 -14.58 -10.00
C ILE A 45 -8.98 -13.75 -11.16
N VAL A 46 -9.40 -12.52 -10.91
CA VAL A 46 -9.94 -11.62 -11.94
C VAL A 46 -8.88 -11.35 -13.03
N THR A 47 -7.66 -11.04 -12.65
CA THR A 47 -6.55 -10.82 -13.61
C THR A 47 -6.20 -12.11 -14.35
N GLY A 48 -6.14 -13.25 -13.67
CA GLY A 48 -5.88 -14.54 -14.30
C GLY A 48 -6.94 -14.94 -15.31
N ILE A 49 -8.22 -14.68 -15.05
CA ILE A 49 -9.32 -14.91 -16.00
C ILE A 49 -9.17 -13.97 -17.21
N THR A 50 -8.83 -12.69 -16.99
CA THR A 50 -8.60 -11.74 -18.09
C THR A 50 -7.41 -12.16 -18.97
N ASP A 51 -6.34 -12.67 -18.41
CA ASP A 51 -5.18 -13.19 -19.15
C ASP A 51 -5.52 -14.41 -19.99
N ILE A 52 -6.35 -15.32 -19.46
CA ILE A 52 -6.84 -16.50 -20.19
C ILE A 52 -7.77 -16.07 -21.34
N ILE A 53 -8.67 -15.09 -21.11
CA ILE A 53 -9.55 -14.55 -22.15
C ILE A 53 -8.72 -13.85 -23.22
N PHE A 54 -7.69 -13.11 -22.83
CA PHE A 54 -6.77 -12.47 -23.76
C PHE A 54 -6.07 -13.50 -24.64
N TYR A 55 -5.58 -14.60 -24.07
CA TYR A 55 -5.03 -15.71 -24.83
C TYR A 55 -6.03 -16.25 -25.85
N ALA A 56 -7.24 -16.58 -25.43
CA ALA A 56 -8.28 -17.15 -26.31
C ALA A 56 -8.66 -16.21 -27.47
N LYS A 57 -8.56 -14.90 -27.29
CA LYS A 57 -8.79 -13.91 -28.36
C LYS A 57 -7.56 -13.68 -29.25
N SER A 58 -6.36 -13.96 -28.74
CA SER A 58 -5.08 -13.71 -29.42
C SER A 58 -4.58 -14.90 -30.25
N GLU A 59 -5.35 -15.99 -30.38
CA GLU A 59 -4.95 -17.20 -31.13
C GLU A 59 -4.52 -16.95 -32.60
N ARG A 60 -4.82 -15.77 -33.15
CA ARG A 60 -4.43 -15.37 -34.52
C ARG A 60 -3.03 -14.77 -34.62
N TYR A 61 -2.38 -14.46 -33.49
CA TYR A 61 -1.01 -13.92 -33.48
C TYR A 61 -0.03 -15.02 -33.16
N ILE A 62 0.75 -15.45 -34.16
CA ILE A 62 1.83 -16.42 -34.00
C ILE A 62 2.96 -15.74 -33.20
N GLY A 63 3.14 -16.12 -31.92
CA GLY A 63 4.21 -15.58 -31.08
C GLY A 63 4.27 -16.22 -29.69
N PHE A 64 5.38 -16.04 -29.02
CA PHE A 64 5.62 -16.58 -27.66
C PHE A 64 4.75 -15.87 -26.59
N ALA A 65 4.35 -14.64 -26.83
CA ALA A 65 3.62 -13.81 -25.89
C ALA A 65 2.25 -14.39 -25.44
N PRO A 66 1.40 -14.96 -26.32
CA PRO A 66 0.13 -15.55 -25.90
C PRO A 66 0.30 -16.73 -24.94
N CYS A 67 1.29 -17.61 -25.16
CA CYS A 67 1.55 -18.75 -24.29
C CYS A 67 1.99 -18.32 -22.88
N VAL A 68 2.77 -17.24 -22.77
CA VAL A 68 3.16 -16.66 -21.48
C VAL A 68 1.95 -16.12 -20.75
N SER A 69 1.03 -15.44 -21.46
CA SER A 69 -0.22 -14.92 -20.88
C SER A 69 -1.11 -16.06 -20.35
N LEU A 70 -1.24 -17.15 -21.09
CA LEU A 70 -2.00 -18.32 -20.62
C LEU A 70 -1.37 -18.92 -19.35
N ALA A 71 -0.04 -19.15 -19.35
CA ALA A 71 0.65 -19.69 -18.19
C ALA A 71 0.53 -18.78 -16.97
N ALA A 72 0.72 -17.46 -17.16
CA ALA A 72 0.54 -16.46 -16.12
C ALA A 72 -0.90 -16.44 -15.59
N GLY A 73 -1.90 -16.49 -16.46
CA GLY A 73 -3.31 -16.53 -16.10
C GLY A 73 -3.68 -17.74 -15.26
N VAL A 74 -3.22 -18.93 -15.67
CA VAL A 74 -3.47 -20.18 -14.91
C VAL A 74 -2.79 -20.13 -13.53
N ILE A 75 -1.54 -19.70 -13.47
CA ILE A 75 -0.81 -19.55 -12.19
C ILE A 75 -1.51 -18.53 -11.30
N SER A 76 -1.96 -17.40 -11.83
CA SER A 76 -2.67 -16.36 -11.09
C SER A 76 -3.99 -16.86 -10.50
N VAL A 77 -4.78 -17.64 -11.26
CA VAL A 77 -6.02 -18.24 -10.77
C VAL A 77 -5.74 -19.23 -9.65
N ILE A 78 -4.77 -20.14 -9.81
CA ILE A 78 -4.41 -21.13 -8.79
C ILE A 78 -3.90 -20.43 -7.53
N THR A 79 -3.04 -19.43 -7.67
CA THR A 79 -2.52 -18.64 -6.55
C THR A 79 -3.64 -17.89 -5.85
N GLY A 80 -4.56 -17.26 -6.59
CA GLY A 80 -5.70 -16.56 -6.05
C GLY A 80 -6.63 -17.46 -5.24
N LEU A 81 -6.92 -18.67 -5.73
CA LEU A 81 -7.70 -19.66 -5.01
C LEU A 81 -6.98 -20.14 -3.73
N ALA A 82 -5.67 -20.38 -3.81
CA ALA A 82 -4.87 -20.77 -2.65
C ALA A 82 -4.86 -19.68 -1.57
N LEU A 83 -4.73 -18.40 -1.94
CA LEU A 83 -4.76 -17.27 -1.01
C LEU A 83 -6.14 -17.09 -0.36
N MET A 84 -7.22 -17.37 -1.08
CA MET A 84 -8.57 -17.35 -0.50
C MET A 84 -8.83 -18.51 0.45
N ALA A 85 -8.31 -19.71 0.11
CA ALA A 85 -8.46 -20.89 0.95
C ALA A 85 -7.62 -20.80 2.24
N TYR A 86 -6.43 -20.20 2.13
CA TYR A 86 -5.46 -20.10 3.22
C TYR A 86 -4.97 -18.65 3.42
N PRO A 87 -5.78 -17.76 3.98
CA PRO A 87 -5.42 -16.34 4.15
C PRO A 87 -4.19 -16.11 5.04
N HIS A 88 -3.82 -17.10 5.89
CA HIS A 88 -2.59 -17.07 6.68
C HIS A 88 -1.29 -17.06 5.85
N ILE A 89 -1.36 -17.45 4.58
CA ILE A 89 -0.19 -17.42 3.68
C ILE A 89 0.36 -15.99 3.59
N GLY A 90 -0.49 -14.96 3.58
CA GLY A 90 -0.06 -13.57 3.56
C GLY A 90 0.76 -13.18 4.79
N GLU A 91 0.36 -13.62 5.98
CA GLU A 91 1.13 -13.42 7.22
C GLU A 91 2.49 -14.12 7.13
N LEU A 92 2.50 -15.35 6.62
CA LEU A 92 3.70 -16.17 6.50
C LEU A 92 4.70 -15.56 5.50
N VAL A 93 4.21 -15.08 4.37
CA VAL A 93 5.01 -14.37 3.36
C VAL A 93 5.67 -13.14 3.95
N VAL A 94 4.91 -12.31 4.67
CA VAL A 94 5.44 -11.09 5.30
C VAL A 94 6.48 -11.43 6.36
N THR A 95 6.21 -12.41 7.23
CA THR A 95 7.11 -12.80 8.32
C THR A 95 8.42 -13.43 7.85
N LEU A 96 8.46 -13.98 6.64
CA LEU A 96 9.67 -14.55 6.05
C LEU A 96 10.39 -13.57 5.13
N LEU A 97 9.66 -12.92 4.21
CA LEU A 97 10.30 -12.09 3.19
C LEU A 97 10.74 -10.71 3.73
N LEU A 98 10.00 -10.13 4.66
CA LEU A 98 10.35 -8.82 5.18
C LEU A 98 11.68 -8.81 5.94
N PRO A 99 11.95 -9.72 6.89
CA PRO A 99 13.26 -9.81 7.53
C PRO A 99 14.39 -10.05 6.54
N LEU A 100 14.17 -10.97 5.59
CA LEU A 100 15.18 -11.29 4.57
C LEU A 100 15.50 -10.06 3.72
N TRP A 101 14.50 -9.29 3.33
CA TRP A 101 14.67 -8.05 2.58
C TRP A 101 15.43 -7.00 3.40
N PHE A 102 15.09 -6.81 4.69
CA PHE A 102 15.79 -5.89 5.58
C PHE A 102 17.27 -6.24 5.71
N ILE A 103 17.58 -7.53 5.94
CA ILE A 103 18.97 -8.01 6.05
C ILE A 103 19.71 -7.79 4.73
N ALA A 104 19.15 -8.24 3.61
CA ALA A 104 19.77 -8.11 2.29
C ALA A 104 20.03 -6.64 1.93
N HIS A 105 19.04 -5.77 2.18
CA HIS A 105 19.16 -4.33 1.92
C HIS A 105 20.22 -3.68 2.81
N SER A 106 20.23 -3.99 4.11
CA SER A 106 21.20 -3.44 5.07
C SER A 106 22.63 -3.90 4.74
N VAL A 107 22.81 -5.19 4.42
CA VAL A 107 24.11 -5.74 4.00
C VAL A 107 24.58 -5.08 2.72
N SER A 108 23.72 -4.97 1.71
CA SER A 108 24.03 -4.29 0.46
C SER A 108 24.48 -2.85 0.69
N LYS A 109 23.79 -2.10 1.51
CA LYS A 109 24.15 -0.70 1.86
C LYS A 109 25.47 -0.63 2.62
N LEU A 110 25.72 -1.53 3.56
CA LEU A 110 26.99 -1.59 4.30
C LEU A 110 28.17 -1.89 3.37
N CYS A 111 28.01 -2.81 2.42
CA CYS A 111 29.02 -3.10 1.40
C CYS A 111 29.34 -1.87 0.55
N HIS A 112 28.28 -1.14 0.11
CA HIS A 112 28.47 0.09 -0.66
C HIS A 112 29.14 1.19 0.18
N LEU A 113 28.86 1.28 1.48
CA LEU A 113 29.49 2.25 2.37
C LEU A 113 31.00 2.01 2.48
N GLY A 114 31.46 0.75 2.46
CA GLY A 114 32.87 0.40 2.45
C GLY A 114 33.61 1.00 1.26
N PHE A 115 32.96 1.01 0.09
CA PHE A 115 33.51 1.60 -1.13
C PHE A 115 33.52 3.15 -1.08
N ILE A 116 32.45 3.76 -0.53
CA ILE A 116 32.30 5.22 -0.42
C ILE A 116 33.25 5.83 0.65
N ARG A 117 33.67 5.04 1.64
CA ARG A 117 34.58 5.49 2.70
C ARG A 117 35.87 6.12 2.17
N SER A 118 36.32 5.69 0.98
CA SER A 118 37.51 6.26 0.35
C SER A 118 37.31 7.65 -0.26
N LEU A 119 36.03 8.00 -0.59
CA LEU A 119 35.68 9.25 -1.27
C LEU A 119 35.05 10.31 -0.33
N TYR A 120 34.28 9.89 0.67
CA TYR A 120 33.53 10.82 1.54
C TYR A 120 33.64 10.43 3.02
N ARG A 121 34.56 11.10 3.74
CA ARG A 121 34.76 10.96 5.19
C ARG A 121 33.96 12.04 5.93
N GLY A 122 32.62 12.02 5.77
CA GLY A 122 31.74 13.04 6.35
C GLY A 122 30.70 12.47 7.32
N ARG A 123 29.94 13.37 7.96
CA ARG A 123 28.84 13.05 8.88
C ARG A 123 27.83 12.06 8.27
N TYR A 124 27.62 12.11 6.95
CA TYR A 124 26.77 11.20 6.19
C TYR A 124 27.19 9.73 6.34
N PHE A 125 28.49 9.43 6.34
CA PHE A 125 29.02 8.07 6.49
C PHE A 125 28.59 7.44 7.82
N TYR A 126 28.78 8.16 8.92
CA TYR A 126 28.42 7.64 10.27
C TYR A 126 26.92 7.48 10.44
N VAL A 127 26.12 8.43 9.96
CA VAL A 127 24.66 8.33 10.03
C VAL A 127 24.16 7.14 9.20
N SER A 128 24.64 6.99 7.98
CA SER A 128 24.26 5.87 7.12
C SER A 128 24.71 4.52 7.69
N LEU A 129 25.91 4.45 8.27
CA LEU A 129 26.41 3.24 8.94
C LEU A 129 25.51 2.85 10.11
N VAL A 130 25.18 3.78 10.99
CA VAL A 130 24.34 3.53 12.16
C VAL A 130 22.94 3.05 11.72
N ILE A 131 22.32 3.71 10.77
CA ILE A 131 20.98 3.35 10.26
C ILE A 131 20.98 1.92 9.67
N ASN A 132 22.00 1.58 8.87
CA ASN A 132 22.05 0.26 8.24
C ASN A 132 22.42 -0.85 9.25
N VAL A 133 23.23 -0.57 10.25
CA VAL A 133 23.48 -1.50 11.36
C VAL A 133 22.23 -1.74 12.17
N ILE A 134 21.46 -0.68 12.49
CA ILE A 134 20.15 -0.83 13.15
C ILE A 134 19.21 -1.65 12.28
N GLY A 135 19.14 -1.38 10.97
CA GLY A 135 18.33 -2.15 10.02
C GLY A 135 18.69 -3.63 10.00
N LEU A 136 19.98 -3.95 10.01
CA LEU A 136 20.46 -5.33 10.09
C LEU A 136 20.03 -6.02 11.39
N VAL A 137 20.22 -5.35 12.53
CA VAL A 137 19.81 -5.86 13.85
C VAL A 137 18.31 -6.10 13.89
N VAL A 138 17.51 -5.14 13.41
CA VAL A 138 16.04 -5.28 13.34
C VAL A 138 15.64 -6.44 12.43
N GLY A 139 16.27 -6.59 11.26
CA GLY A 139 16.01 -7.71 10.35
C GLY A 139 16.28 -9.07 11.00
N VAL A 140 17.39 -9.19 11.74
CA VAL A 140 17.73 -10.40 12.50
C VAL A 140 16.72 -10.65 13.63
N LEU A 141 16.34 -9.61 14.37
CA LEU A 141 15.33 -9.72 15.43
C LEU A 141 13.98 -10.20 14.88
N MET A 142 13.57 -9.75 13.69
CA MET A 142 12.33 -10.18 13.04
C MET A 142 12.31 -11.68 12.72
N ILE A 143 13.47 -12.32 12.48
CA ILE A 143 13.56 -13.77 12.27
C ILE A 143 13.25 -14.52 13.58
N PHE A 144 13.75 -14.05 14.71
CA PHE A 144 13.51 -14.68 16.01
C PHE A 144 12.11 -14.36 16.57
N TRP A 145 11.59 -13.17 16.26
CA TRP A 145 10.27 -12.70 16.69
C TRP A 145 9.45 -12.22 15.49
N PRO A 146 8.76 -13.15 14.77
CA PRO A 146 7.95 -12.84 13.59
C PRO A 146 6.87 -11.78 13.83
N GLN A 147 6.43 -11.63 15.08
CA GLN A 147 5.46 -10.61 15.48
C GLN A 147 5.97 -9.18 15.22
N ILE A 148 7.28 -8.95 15.30
CA ILE A 148 7.88 -7.65 14.99
C ILE A 148 7.67 -7.30 13.50
N ALA A 149 7.81 -8.29 12.61
CA ALA A 149 7.56 -8.10 11.19
C ALA A 149 6.09 -7.73 10.91
N LEU A 150 5.16 -8.47 11.51
CA LEU A 150 3.72 -8.18 11.39
C LEU A 150 3.37 -6.80 11.93
N PHE A 151 3.86 -6.47 13.12
CA PHE A 151 3.64 -5.15 13.73
C PHE A 151 4.21 -4.02 12.86
N SER A 152 5.41 -4.20 12.30
CA SER A 152 6.05 -3.19 11.44
C SER A 152 5.21 -2.89 10.20
N VAL A 153 4.69 -3.93 9.54
CA VAL A 153 3.83 -3.77 8.36
C VAL A 153 2.49 -3.15 8.74
N GLY A 154 1.86 -3.62 9.82
CA GLY A 154 0.61 -3.05 10.32
C GLY A 154 0.74 -1.58 10.68
N PHE A 155 1.85 -1.21 11.34
CA PHE A 155 2.17 0.17 11.70
C PHE A 155 2.38 1.05 10.46
N LEU A 156 3.13 0.58 9.45
CA LEU A 156 3.36 1.31 8.20
C LEU A 156 2.05 1.51 7.44
N ILE A 157 1.28 0.44 7.24
CA ILE A 157 -0.02 0.52 6.54
C ILE A 157 -0.98 1.42 7.33
N GLY A 158 -1.08 1.22 8.63
CA GLY A 158 -2.00 1.98 9.48
C GLY A 158 -1.67 3.47 9.49
N THR A 159 -0.39 3.83 9.64
CA THR A 159 0.05 5.22 9.60
C THR A 159 -0.24 5.85 8.24
N TYR A 160 0.05 5.14 7.15
CA TYR A 160 -0.24 5.61 5.80
C TYR A 160 -1.74 5.86 5.58
N LEU A 161 -2.60 4.92 6.00
CA LEU A 161 -4.05 5.07 5.90
C LEU A 161 -4.58 6.23 6.75
N ILE A 162 -4.05 6.44 7.95
CA ILE A 162 -4.42 7.57 8.80
C ILE A 162 -4.05 8.90 8.12
N ILE A 163 -2.84 9.00 7.56
CA ILE A 163 -2.40 10.21 6.85
C ILE A 163 -3.31 10.49 5.66
N LEU A 164 -3.61 9.49 4.83
CA LEU A 164 -4.54 9.63 3.71
C LEU A 164 -5.95 10.01 4.17
N GLY A 165 -6.42 9.39 5.25
CA GLY A 165 -7.73 9.71 5.81
C GLY A 165 -7.83 11.14 6.33
N VAL A 166 -6.79 11.64 7.00
CA VAL A 166 -6.69 13.04 7.43
C VAL A 166 -6.69 13.99 6.23
N ASP A 167 -5.91 13.68 5.19
CA ASP A 167 -5.87 14.49 3.97
C ASP A 167 -7.25 14.55 3.29
N SER A 168 -7.93 13.41 3.17
CA SER A 168 -9.31 13.33 2.65
C SER A 168 -10.30 14.16 3.46
N VAL A 169 -10.24 14.10 4.79
CA VAL A 169 -11.10 14.89 5.67
C VAL A 169 -10.81 16.39 5.51
N VAL A 170 -9.55 16.80 5.48
CA VAL A 170 -9.15 18.20 5.26
C VAL A 170 -9.62 18.70 3.90
N SER A 171 -9.46 17.90 2.85
CA SER A 171 -9.96 18.22 1.50
C SER A 171 -11.48 18.36 1.47
N ALA A 172 -12.21 17.46 2.13
CA ALA A 172 -13.65 17.51 2.24
C ALA A 172 -14.12 18.77 2.98
N CYS A 173 -13.49 19.08 4.11
CA CYS A 173 -13.82 20.29 4.89
C CYS A 173 -13.55 21.59 4.11
N SER A 174 -12.45 21.63 3.35
CA SER A 174 -12.13 22.77 2.47
C SER A 174 -13.19 22.98 1.38
N LYS A 175 -13.65 21.90 0.75
CA LYS A 175 -14.71 21.95 -0.27
C LYS A 175 -16.08 22.32 0.31
N LEU A 176 -16.43 21.79 1.48
CA LEU A 176 -17.66 22.12 2.20
C LEU A 176 -17.66 23.56 2.72
N GLY A 177 -16.52 24.04 3.25
CA GLY A 177 -16.36 25.42 3.70
C GLY A 177 -16.52 26.43 2.58
N ASN A 178 -15.96 26.19 1.42
CA ASN A 178 -16.13 27.03 0.24
C ASN A 178 -17.58 27.03 -0.27
N CYS A 179 -18.33 25.95 -0.08
CA CYS A 179 -19.74 25.86 -0.45
C CYS A 179 -20.63 26.73 0.44
N LEU A 180 -20.34 26.79 1.75
CA LEU A 180 -21.08 27.64 2.70
C LEU A 180 -20.83 29.14 2.50
N LEU A 181 -19.61 29.53 2.11
CA LEU A 181 -19.27 30.92 1.77
C LEU A 181 -19.97 31.40 0.49
N TYR A 182 -20.26 30.51 -0.45
CA TYR A 182 -20.91 30.87 -1.72
C TYR A 182 -22.45 30.91 -1.63
N THR A 183 -23.04 30.39 -0.56
CA THR A 183 -24.50 30.47 -0.30
C THR A 183 -24.93 31.73 0.48
N SER A 184 -23.97 32.55 0.94
CA SER A 184 -24.29 33.86 1.54
C SER A 184 -24.60 34.84 0.41
N PRO A 185 -25.86 35.38 0.32
CA PRO A 185 -26.21 36.34 -0.72
C PRO A 185 -25.34 37.59 -0.60
N SER A 186 -24.71 37.95 -1.70
CA SER A 186 -23.88 39.15 -1.78
C SER A 186 -24.67 40.39 -1.33
N PRO A 187 -24.04 41.31 -0.58
CA PRO A 187 -24.70 42.58 -0.17
C PRO A 187 -25.24 43.38 -1.36
N ARG A 188 -24.78 43.14 -2.58
CA ARG A 188 -25.24 43.78 -3.82
C ARG A 188 -26.61 43.30 -4.32
N ASP A 189 -27.02 42.09 -3.94
CA ASP A 189 -28.33 41.56 -4.37
C ASP A 189 -29.49 42.11 -3.52
N ARG A 190 -29.20 42.64 -2.34
CA ARG A 190 -30.20 43.30 -1.48
C ARG A 190 -30.55 44.73 -1.91
N GLN A 191 -29.83 45.32 -2.85
CA GLN A 191 -30.11 46.68 -3.34
C GLN A 191 -30.98 46.70 -4.60
N LYS A 192 -31.43 45.56 -5.11
CA LYS A 192 -32.25 45.45 -6.33
C LYS A 192 -33.68 44.94 -6.08
N SER A 193 -34.12 44.92 -4.83
CA SER A 193 -35.50 44.56 -4.47
C SER A 193 -36.25 45.78 -3.93
#